data_b08baaec7fbbb489d2bd9e04e359b973
#
_entry.id   b08baaec7fbbb489d2bd9e04e359b973
#
_cell.length_a   1.000
_cell.length_b   1.000
_cell.length_c   1.000
_cell.angle_alpha   90.00
_cell.angle_beta   90.00
_cell.angle_gamma   90.00
#
_symmetry.space_group_name_H-M   'P 1'
#
loop_
_entity.id
_entity.type
_entity.pdbx_description
1 polymer ?
#
loop_
_entity_poly.entity_id
_entity_poly.type
_entity_poly.pdbx_seq_one_letter_code
_entity_poly.pdbx_strand_id
1 'polypeptide(L)'
;MFKKFINRILPFVGALALVGCQQVSEMSLSPLAEVGGEKLYLADVPGLSAEGLSAEDSVKIIDKYIRVWATDKLFFQEAEKNVGSSEELEELIERYRRSLLIYEYQLQMVQNVNQDKLPESEVQAYFDKHQDQFLASEPLFRGCYIWVSTKSPDMEAFRMLSKSLDEGNLEILESLCIKNAAKFENFNEKWMPLSEIRKGVPINLNVQMMMRSQALYETRDSSMTFLAYINEYRKAGEAQPFAYAESRVRSMISERRKTAIIKKYEKDLYNNALNSGELKIFKK
;
A
#
# COMPACT_ATOMS: atom_id res chain seq x y z
N MET A 1 54.74 7.53 -68.48
CA MET A 1 53.80 8.06 -69.50
C MET A 1 52.52 8.46 -68.79
N PHE A 2 52.19 9.78 -68.97
CA PHE A 2 50.87 10.42 -68.87
C PHE A 2 50.06 10.27 -67.55
N LYS A 3 50.03 11.31 -66.71
CA LYS A 3 49.14 12.52 -66.69
C LYS A 3 47.64 12.14 -66.62
N LYS A 4 46.84 12.58 -65.62
CA LYS A 4 46.33 13.94 -65.30
C LYS A 4 45.37 13.78 -64.10
N PHE A 5 45.45 14.58 -63.06
CA PHE A 5 44.66 15.77 -62.75
C PHE A 5 43.14 15.59 -62.89
N ILE A 6 42.43 15.83 -61.77
CA ILE A 6 41.38 16.83 -61.63
C ILE A 6 40.62 16.58 -60.31
N ASN A 7 40.78 17.51 -59.42
CA ASN A 7 39.85 18.45 -58.76
C ASN A 7 38.82 17.90 -57.76
N ARG A 8 39.08 18.19 -56.50
CA ARG A 8 38.32 19.17 -55.65
C ARG A 8 36.81 19.24 -55.98
N ILE A 9 35.98 18.81 -55.01
CA ILE A 9 34.88 19.63 -54.43
C ILE A 9 34.54 19.00 -53.09
N LEU A 10 34.73 19.78 -52.03
CA LEU A 10 34.15 19.64 -50.71
C LEU A 10 32.68 19.96 -50.78
N PRO A 11 31.80 19.35 -50.04
CA PRO A 11 30.87 20.16 -49.27
C PRO A 11 31.05 19.94 -47.77
N PHE A 12 31.32 21.01 -47.15
CA PHE A 12 31.20 21.37 -45.78
C PHE A 12 29.70 21.47 -45.44
N VAL A 13 29.07 20.42 -44.92
CA VAL A 13 27.74 20.50 -44.27
C VAL A 13 27.66 19.39 -43.21
N GLY A 14 27.48 19.73 -41.96
CA GLY A 14 26.99 18.79 -40.97
C GLY A 14 27.74 18.67 -39.66
N ALA A 15 28.16 19.78 -39.05
CA ALA A 15 28.63 19.79 -37.68
C ALA A 15 27.83 20.78 -36.86
N LEU A 16 26.53 20.44 -36.63
CA LEU A 16 25.68 21.22 -35.72
C LEU A 16 24.52 20.35 -35.23
N ALA A 17 24.81 19.34 -34.39
CA ALA A 17 23.80 18.65 -33.59
C ALA A 17 24.40 17.70 -32.54
N LEU A 18 25.39 18.10 -31.76
CA LEU A 18 25.87 17.29 -30.61
C LEU A 18 26.17 18.12 -29.36
N VAL A 19 25.57 19.29 -29.18
CA VAL A 19 25.81 20.14 -27.99
C VAL A 19 24.70 19.98 -26.93
N GLY A 20 23.59 19.27 -27.24
CA GLY A 20 22.44 19.17 -26.32
C GLY A 20 22.54 18.07 -25.24
N CYS A 21 23.37 17.04 -25.43
CA CYS A 21 23.41 15.91 -24.49
C CYS A 21 24.50 15.99 -23.42
N GLN A 22 25.47 16.91 -23.51
CA GLN A 22 26.52 17.03 -22.51
C GLN A 22 26.10 17.86 -21.28
N GLN A 23 25.18 18.80 -21.41
CA GLN A 23 24.77 19.63 -20.27
C GLN A 23 23.95 18.89 -19.21
N VAL A 24 23.21 17.83 -19.55
CA VAL A 24 22.45 17.05 -18.59
C VAL A 24 23.33 16.10 -17.77
N SER A 25 24.43 15.62 -18.34
CA SER A 25 25.35 14.71 -17.63
C SER A 25 26.28 15.44 -16.64
N GLU A 26 26.65 16.70 -16.90
CA GLU A 26 27.48 17.49 -15.98
C GLU A 26 26.69 18.01 -14.76
N MET A 27 25.41 18.33 -14.91
CA MET A 27 24.55 18.73 -13.78
C MET A 27 24.29 17.61 -12.78
N SER A 28 24.31 16.33 -13.20
CA SER A 28 24.15 15.20 -12.30
C SER A 28 25.41 14.86 -11.49
N LEU A 29 26.57 15.33 -11.92
CA LEU A 29 27.87 15.10 -11.28
C LEU A 29 28.31 16.25 -10.37
N SER A 30 27.69 17.42 -10.46
CA SER A 30 27.98 18.56 -9.60
C SER A 30 27.23 18.48 -8.29
N PRO A 31 27.86 18.67 -7.14
CA PRO A 31 27.16 18.70 -5.87
C PRO A 31 26.22 19.91 -5.79
N LEU A 32 25.01 19.70 -5.28
CA LEU A 32 24.02 20.74 -5.01
C LEU A 32 24.37 21.58 -3.78
N ALA A 33 25.00 20.95 -2.79
CA ALA A 33 25.45 21.56 -1.54
C ALA A 33 26.59 20.79 -0.91
N GLU A 34 27.34 21.42 -0.02
CA GLU A 34 28.40 20.79 0.77
C GLU A 34 28.38 21.33 2.21
N VAL A 35 28.49 20.46 3.18
CA VAL A 35 28.60 20.78 4.62
C VAL A 35 29.64 19.86 5.23
N GLY A 36 30.72 20.41 5.81
CA GLY A 36 31.74 19.63 6.51
C GLY A 36 32.45 18.58 5.64
N GLY A 37 32.55 18.80 4.31
CA GLY A 37 33.13 17.84 3.38
C GLY A 37 32.15 16.80 2.83
N GLU A 38 30.96 16.67 3.39
CA GLU A 38 29.89 15.86 2.84
C GLU A 38 29.16 16.62 1.72
N LYS A 39 28.90 15.94 0.62
CA LYS A 39 28.28 16.52 -0.58
C LYS A 39 26.90 15.94 -0.83
N LEU A 40 25.96 16.81 -1.16
CA LEU A 40 24.61 16.45 -1.61
C LEU A 40 24.57 16.49 -3.14
N TYR A 41 24.08 15.47 -3.76
CA TYR A 41 23.88 15.39 -5.21
C TYR A 41 22.42 15.36 -5.59
N LEU A 42 22.13 15.66 -6.86
CA LEU A 42 20.76 15.62 -7.39
C LEU A 42 20.08 14.24 -7.21
N ALA A 43 20.87 13.17 -7.32
CA ALA A 43 20.40 11.80 -7.14
C ALA A 43 19.93 11.49 -5.70
N ASP A 44 20.38 12.27 -4.72
CA ASP A 44 20.01 12.10 -3.31
C ASP A 44 18.69 12.79 -2.96
N VAL A 45 18.13 13.59 -3.87
CA VAL A 45 16.88 14.35 -3.63
C VAL A 45 15.67 13.47 -3.98
N PRO A 46 14.86 13.04 -3.00
CA PRO A 46 13.71 12.19 -3.26
C PRO A 46 12.58 12.95 -3.97
N GLY A 47 11.82 12.24 -4.79
CA GLY A 47 10.62 12.78 -5.42
C GLY A 47 10.81 13.55 -6.72
N LEU A 48 12.06 13.70 -7.23
CA LEU A 48 12.33 14.37 -8.51
C LEU A 48 11.92 13.54 -9.75
N SER A 49 11.70 12.24 -9.59
CA SER A 49 11.27 11.33 -10.67
C SER A 49 9.76 11.17 -10.79
N ALA A 50 8.97 11.98 -10.08
CA ALA A 50 7.51 11.90 -10.15
C ALA A 50 7.01 12.38 -11.53
N GLU A 51 6.18 11.57 -12.20
CA GLU A 51 5.56 11.94 -13.46
C GLU A 51 4.71 13.21 -13.30
N GLY A 52 4.89 14.17 -14.22
CA GLY A 52 4.12 15.42 -14.24
C GLY A 52 4.70 16.58 -13.41
N LEU A 53 5.92 16.45 -12.88
CA LEU A 53 6.58 17.53 -12.14
C LEU A 53 6.99 18.67 -13.08
N SER A 54 6.60 19.90 -12.75
CA SER A 54 7.08 21.07 -13.48
C SER A 54 8.52 21.40 -13.13
N ALA A 55 9.25 22.09 -14.02
CA ALA A 55 10.61 22.56 -13.74
C ALA A 55 10.65 23.49 -12.50
N GLU A 56 9.63 24.32 -12.32
CA GLU A 56 9.53 25.23 -11.17
C GLU A 56 9.32 24.46 -9.85
N ASP A 57 8.47 23.40 -9.86
CA ASP A 57 8.25 22.59 -8.68
C ASP A 57 9.48 21.75 -8.33
N SER A 58 10.21 21.26 -9.34
CA SER A 58 11.49 20.57 -9.15
C SER A 58 12.52 21.46 -8.42
N VAL A 59 12.65 22.72 -8.84
CA VAL A 59 13.54 23.70 -8.16
C VAL A 59 13.11 23.91 -6.71
N LYS A 60 11.82 24.10 -6.45
CA LYS A 60 11.30 24.27 -5.07
C LYS A 60 11.59 23.06 -4.19
N ILE A 61 11.45 21.83 -4.73
CA ILE A 61 11.78 20.60 -4.02
C ILE A 61 13.26 20.55 -3.69
N ILE A 62 14.13 20.85 -4.66
CA ILE A 62 15.58 20.87 -4.48
C ILE A 62 15.98 21.88 -3.40
N ASP A 63 15.52 23.12 -3.49
CA ASP A 63 15.85 24.18 -2.53
C ASP A 63 15.39 23.83 -1.10
N LYS A 64 14.19 23.27 -0.99
CA LYS A 64 13.66 22.80 0.30
C LYS A 64 14.52 21.67 0.86
N TYR A 65 14.87 20.71 0.01
CA TYR A 65 15.68 19.57 0.44
C TYR A 65 17.10 19.97 0.86
N ILE A 66 17.77 20.85 0.07
CA ILE A 66 19.08 21.40 0.42
C ILE A 66 19.03 22.06 1.81
N ARG A 67 18.01 22.88 2.07
CA ARG A 67 17.85 23.54 3.38
C ARG A 67 17.73 22.55 4.52
N VAL A 68 16.87 21.54 4.37
CA VAL A 68 16.65 20.51 5.39
C VAL A 68 17.93 19.72 5.63
N TRP A 69 18.55 19.22 4.55
CA TRP A 69 19.78 18.46 4.61
C TRP A 69 20.94 19.23 5.25
N ALA A 70 21.17 20.47 4.81
CA ALA A 70 22.23 21.30 5.36
C ALA A 70 22.00 21.65 6.85
N THR A 71 20.74 21.95 7.21
CA THR A 71 20.40 22.23 8.62
C THR A 71 20.64 20.99 9.49
N ASP A 72 20.23 19.79 9.02
CA ASP A 72 20.46 18.53 9.73
C ASP A 72 21.96 18.28 9.96
N LYS A 73 22.77 18.41 8.90
CA LYS A 73 24.22 18.24 8.99
C LYS A 73 24.90 19.23 9.94
N LEU A 74 24.53 20.50 9.86
CA LEU A 74 25.08 21.54 10.74
C LEU A 74 24.64 21.31 12.20
N PHE A 75 23.40 20.92 12.41
CA PHE A 75 22.91 20.62 13.75
C PHE A 75 23.59 19.38 14.35
N PHE A 76 23.83 18.35 13.54
CA PHE A 76 24.59 17.17 13.95
C PHE A 76 26.02 17.53 14.36
N GLN A 77 26.74 18.35 13.58
CA GLN A 77 28.08 18.83 13.91
C GLN A 77 28.12 19.63 15.24
N GLU A 78 27.10 20.46 15.49
CA GLU A 78 27.01 21.18 16.76
C GLU A 78 26.66 20.24 17.91
N ALA A 79 25.81 19.23 17.67
CA ALA A 79 25.51 18.21 18.68
C ALA A 79 26.75 17.40 19.06
N GLU A 80 27.55 16.95 18.08
CA GLU A 80 28.81 16.25 18.32
C GLU A 80 29.78 17.07 19.19
N LYS A 81 29.89 18.40 18.93
CA LYS A 81 30.76 19.28 19.74
C LYS A 81 30.26 19.48 21.17
N ASN A 82 28.96 19.56 21.36
CA ASN A 82 28.37 19.96 22.64
C ASN A 82 27.98 18.77 23.55
N VAL A 83 27.55 17.67 22.94
CA VAL A 83 27.13 16.45 23.68
C VAL A 83 28.33 15.51 23.83
N GLY A 84 29.17 15.43 22.78
CA GLY A 84 30.30 14.52 22.78
C GLY A 84 29.85 13.05 22.80
N SER A 85 30.81 12.16 23.10
CA SER A 85 30.58 10.75 23.34
C SER A 85 30.55 10.53 24.87
N SER A 86 29.39 10.17 25.43
CA SER A 86 29.28 9.71 26.80
C SER A 86 29.19 8.17 26.83
N GLU A 87 29.64 7.56 27.94
CA GLU A 87 29.50 6.10 28.11
C GLU A 87 28.05 5.64 27.99
N GLU A 88 27.09 6.43 28.49
CA GLU A 88 25.67 6.17 28.37
C GLU A 88 25.18 6.19 26.89
N LEU A 89 25.71 7.12 26.10
CA LEU A 89 25.36 7.21 24.66
C LEU A 89 25.93 6.02 23.88
N GLU A 90 27.17 5.65 24.14
CA GLU A 90 27.79 4.48 23.50
C GLU A 90 27.09 3.18 23.87
N GLU A 91 26.67 3.00 25.12
CA GLU A 91 25.83 1.86 25.54
C GLU A 91 24.48 1.83 24.83
N LEU A 92 23.86 2.99 24.60
CA LEU A 92 22.59 3.11 23.87
C LEU A 92 22.77 2.73 22.40
N ILE A 93 23.82 3.23 21.76
CA ILE A 93 24.17 2.90 20.35
C ILE A 93 24.41 1.40 20.21
N GLU A 94 25.19 0.78 21.10
CA GLU A 94 25.47 -0.65 21.03
C GLU A 94 24.22 -1.51 21.29
N ARG A 95 23.34 -1.10 22.22
CA ARG A 95 22.04 -1.77 22.41
C ARG A 95 21.16 -1.67 21.18
N TYR A 96 21.12 -0.51 20.53
CA TYR A 96 20.34 -0.30 19.31
C TYR A 96 20.91 -1.12 18.15
N ARG A 97 22.23 -1.08 17.97
CA ARG A 97 22.93 -1.91 16.97
C ARG A 97 22.64 -3.39 17.13
N ARG A 98 22.70 -3.90 18.37
CA ARG A 98 22.39 -5.31 18.69
C ARG A 98 20.95 -5.65 18.35
N SER A 99 20.00 -4.79 18.71
CA SER A 99 18.58 -5.02 18.41
C SER A 99 18.30 -5.04 16.92
N LEU A 100 18.93 -4.17 16.13
CA LEU A 100 18.82 -4.17 14.68
C LEU A 100 19.39 -5.44 14.05
N LEU A 101 20.58 -5.88 14.48
CA LEU A 101 21.19 -7.10 13.96
C LEU A 101 20.35 -8.34 14.25
N ILE A 102 19.79 -8.44 15.47
CA ILE A 102 18.89 -9.54 15.83
C ILE A 102 17.62 -9.49 14.98
N TYR A 103 17.02 -8.32 14.82
CA TYR A 103 15.82 -8.12 14.02
C TYR A 103 16.05 -8.51 12.55
N GLU A 104 17.12 -8.02 11.92
CA GLU A 104 17.46 -8.36 10.54
C GLU A 104 17.70 -9.86 10.35
N TYR A 105 18.35 -10.49 11.31
CA TYR A 105 18.58 -11.94 11.28
C TYR A 105 17.26 -12.70 11.41
N GLN A 106 16.37 -12.29 12.31
CA GLN A 106 15.03 -12.88 12.44
C GLN A 106 14.20 -12.72 11.16
N LEU A 107 14.28 -11.56 10.47
CA LEU A 107 13.64 -11.36 9.17
C LEU A 107 14.16 -12.34 8.12
N GLN A 108 15.49 -12.55 8.05
CA GLN A 108 16.08 -13.51 7.12
C GLN A 108 15.60 -14.95 7.39
N MET A 109 15.50 -15.35 8.66
CA MET A 109 15.01 -16.68 9.04
C MET A 109 13.59 -16.96 8.56
N VAL A 110 12.75 -15.95 8.48
CA VAL A 110 11.32 -16.09 8.16
C VAL A 110 10.97 -15.63 6.75
N GLN A 111 11.92 -15.18 5.94
CA GLN A 111 11.68 -14.65 4.59
C GLN A 111 10.94 -15.61 3.64
N ASN A 112 11.07 -16.93 3.86
CA ASN A 112 10.43 -17.96 3.06
C ASN A 112 9.00 -18.30 3.53
N VAL A 113 8.53 -17.70 4.63
CA VAL A 113 7.17 -17.90 5.12
C VAL A 113 6.25 -16.95 4.36
N ASN A 114 5.66 -17.47 3.28
CA ASN A 114 4.73 -16.70 2.44
C ASN A 114 3.28 -17.14 2.72
N GLN A 115 2.42 -16.18 3.01
CA GLN A 115 1.00 -16.39 3.25
C GLN A 115 0.25 -16.91 2.00
N ASP A 116 0.69 -16.56 0.79
CA ASP A 116 0.05 -16.98 -0.47
C ASP A 116 0.29 -18.46 -0.77
N LYS A 117 1.30 -19.08 -0.14
CA LYS A 117 1.62 -20.52 -0.28
C LYS A 117 0.89 -21.40 0.71
N LEU A 118 0.00 -20.85 1.54
CA LEU A 118 -0.82 -21.62 2.46
C LEU A 118 -1.90 -22.37 1.69
N PRO A 119 -2.05 -23.70 1.87
CA PRO A 119 -3.15 -24.44 1.28
C PRO A 119 -4.50 -23.90 1.76
N GLU A 120 -5.45 -23.77 0.86
CA GLU A 120 -6.80 -23.28 1.19
C GLU A 120 -7.46 -24.10 2.28
N SER A 121 -7.29 -25.43 2.24
CA SER A 121 -7.80 -26.35 3.26
C SER A 121 -7.28 -26.06 4.67
N GLU A 122 -6.02 -25.61 4.80
CA GLU A 122 -5.46 -25.22 6.10
C GLU A 122 -6.06 -23.88 6.57
N VAL A 123 -6.22 -22.94 5.65
CA VAL A 123 -6.80 -21.61 5.94
C VAL A 123 -8.25 -21.78 6.39
N GLN A 124 -9.04 -22.59 5.67
CA GLN A 124 -10.41 -22.91 6.03
C GLN A 124 -10.50 -23.60 7.39
N ALA A 125 -9.69 -24.65 7.62
CA ALA A 125 -9.69 -25.38 8.89
C ALA A 125 -9.31 -24.49 10.08
N TYR A 126 -8.39 -23.54 9.88
CA TYR A 126 -8.04 -22.56 10.90
C TYR A 126 -9.21 -21.63 11.20
N PHE A 127 -9.86 -21.10 10.17
CA PHE A 127 -11.03 -20.25 10.31
C PHE A 127 -12.16 -20.96 11.06
N ASP A 128 -12.49 -22.18 10.66
CA ASP A 128 -13.59 -22.97 11.27
C ASP A 128 -13.34 -23.23 12.77
N LYS A 129 -12.07 -23.45 13.13
CA LYS A 129 -11.68 -23.69 14.52
C LYS A 129 -11.68 -22.43 15.39
N HIS A 130 -11.56 -21.24 14.76
CA HIS A 130 -11.33 -19.95 15.46
C HIS A 130 -12.35 -18.89 15.08
N GLN A 131 -13.58 -19.28 14.72
CA GLN A 131 -14.64 -18.34 14.27
C GLN A 131 -14.92 -17.23 15.28
N ASP A 132 -14.73 -17.47 16.56
CA ASP A 132 -14.85 -16.52 17.66
C ASP A 132 -13.86 -15.33 17.53
N GLN A 133 -12.75 -15.49 16.81
CA GLN A 133 -11.76 -14.45 16.55
C GLN A 133 -12.07 -13.62 15.28
N PHE A 134 -13.07 -14.05 14.51
CA PHE A 134 -13.45 -13.44 13.23
C PHE A 134 -14.89 -12.94 13.26
N LEU A 135 -15.24 -12.19 14.29
CA LEU A 135 -16.55 -11.56 14.38
C LEU A 135 -16.57 -10.27 13.56
N ALA A 136 -17.69 -10.00 12.90
CA ALA A 136 -17.90 -8.76 12.17
C ALA A 136 -18.01 -7.57 13.15
N SER A 137 -17.15 -6.58 13.00
CA SER A 137 -17.18 -5.37 13.83
C SER A 137 -18.33 -4.42 13.47
N GLU A 138 -18.85 -4.56 12.24
CA GLU A 138 -19.97 -3.82 11.69
C GLU A 138 -20.75 -4.69 10.71
N PRO A 139 -21.96 -4.31 10.27
CA PRO A 139 -22.69 -5.07 9.27
C PRO A 139 -21.92 -5.18 7.96
N LEU A 140 -21.93 -6.39 7.38
CA LEU A 140 -21.34 -6.71 6.08
C LEU A 140 -22.46 -7.05 5.11
N PHE A 141 -22.30 -6.65 3.86
CA PHE A 141 -23.28 -6.81 2.80
C PHE A 141 -22.66 -7.39 1.54
N ARG A 142 -23.42 -8.16 0.78
CA ARG A 142 -23.19 -8.53 -0.62
C ARG A 142 -24.37 -8.05 -1.45
N GLY A 143 -24.07 -7.48 -2.63
CA GLY A 143 -25.13 -6.93 -3.50
C GLY A 143 -24.60 -5.85 -4.42
N CYS A 144 -25.43 -4.86 -4.69
CA CYS A 144 -25.03 -3.65 -5.40
C CYS A 144 -25.76 -2.43 -4.82
N TYR A 145 -25.21 -1.23 -5.08
CA TYR A 145 -25.96 0.00 -4.89
C TYR A 145 -25.84 0.96 -6.07
N ILE A 146 -26.86 1.79 -6.22
CA ILE A 146 -26.96 2.83 -7.22
C ILE A 146 -27.29 4.15 -6.51
N TRP A 147 -26.59 5.20 -6.87
CA TRP A 147 -26.85 6.58 -6.47
C TRP A 147 -27.23 7.38 -7.71
N VAL A 148 -28.47 7.81 -7.80
CA VAL A 148 -29.04 8.38 -9.03
C VAL A 148 -29.95 9.57 -8.72
N SER A 149 -30.11 10.50 -9.68
CA SER A 149 -31.06 11.60 -9.53
C SER A 149 -32.49 11.09 -9.29
N THR A 150 -33.18 11.65 -8.32
CA THR A 150 -34.61 11.32 -8.03
C THR A 150 -35.54 11.59 -9.24
N LYS A 151 -35.07 12.47 -10.15
CA LYS A 151 -35.79 12.82 -11.39
C LYS A 151 -35.32 12.01 -12.61
N SER A 152 -34.54 10.96 -12.40
CA SER A 152 -34.06 10.13 -13.52
C SER A 152 -35.24 9.51 -14.27
N PRO A 153 -35.29 9.61 -15.62
CA PRO A 153 -36.30 8.96 -16.42
C PRO A 153 -36.24 7.43 -16.36
N ASP A 154 -35.07 6.89 -15.99
CA ASP A 154 -34.80 5.46 -15.96
C ASP A 154 -35.03 4.83 -14.57
N MET A 155 -35.66 5.55 -13.64
CA MET A 155 -35.86 5.10 -12.25
C MET A 155 -36.54 3.72 -12.17
N GLU A 156 -37.57 3.47 -12.98
CA GLU A 156 -38.23 2.16 -13.00
C GLU A 156 -37.33 1.05 -13.55
N ALA A 157 -36.53 1.35 -14.56
CA ALA A 157 -35.55 0.39 -15.07
C ALA A 157 -34.50 0.03 -14.00
N PHE A 158 -33.98 1.02 -13.25
CA PHE A 158 -33.11 0.77 -12.12
C PHE A 158 -33.75 -0.13 -11.06
N ARG A 159 -35.01 0.13 -10.68
CA ARG A 159 -35.74 -0.70 -9.71
C ARG A 159 -35.95 -2.13 -10.20
N MET A 160 -36.29 -2.30 -11.49
CA MET A 160 -36.54 -3.62 -12.05
C MET A 160 -35.27 -4.44 -12.15
N LEU A 161 -34.23 -3.87 -12.73
CA LEU A 161 -32.95 -4.56 -12.92
C LEU A 161 -32.23 -4.87 -11.60
N SER A 162 -32.40 -4.01 -10.59
CA SER A 162 -31.80 -4.23 -9.26
C SER A 162 -32.50 -5.31 -8.42
N LYS A 163 -33.62 -5.88 -8.86
CA LYS A 163 -34.32 -6.95 -8.12
C LYS A 163 -33.67 -8.33 -8.28
N SER A 164 -32.81 -8.49 -9.27
CA SER A 164 -32.04 -9.70 -9.51
C SER A 164 -30.68 -9.32 -10.05
N LEU A 165 -29.63 -9.87 -9.47
CA LEU A 165 -28.24 -9.71 -9.93
C LEU A 165 -27.79 -10.92 -10.76
N ASP A 166 -28.70 -11.51 -11.55
CA ASP A 166 -28.31 -12.48 -12.55
C ASP A 166 -27.45 -11.80 -13.65
N GLU A 167 -26.65 -12.59 -14.35
CA GLU A 167 -25.61 -12.09 -15.26
C GLU A 167 -26.20 -11.16 -16.36
N GLY A 168 -27.35 -11.50 -16.91
CA GLY A 168 -28.01 -10.68 -17.94
C GLY A 168 -28.56 -9.35 -17.44
N ASN A 169 -29.20 -9.36 -16.27
CA ASN A 169 -29.69 -8.12 -15.63
C ASN A 169 -28.54 -7.23 -15.18
N LEU A 170 -27.47 -7.81 -14.68
CA LEU A 170 -26.30 -7.07 -14.19
C LEU A 170 -25.61 -6.30 -15.34
N GLU A 171 -25.40 -6.93 -16.49
CA GLU A 171 -24.79 -6.29 -17.67
C GLU A 171 -25.62 -5.07 -18.15
N ILE A 172 -26.95 -5.24 -18.21
CA ILE A 172 -27.85 -4.16 -18.60
C ILE A 172 -27.82 -3.04 -17.55
N LEU A 173 -27.84 -3.41 -16.27
CA LEU A 173 -27.80 -2.46 -15.14
C LEU A 173 -26.51 -1.64 -15.16
N GLU A 174 -25.37 -2.27 -15.35
CA GLU A 174 -24.06 -1.61 -15.45
C GLU A 174 -24.03 -0.61 -16.62
N SER A 175 -24.48 -1.04 -17.79
CA SER A 175 -24.59 -0.17 -18.97
C SER A 175 -25.49 1.05 -18.73
N LEU A 176 -26.60 0.86 -18.04
CA LEU A 176 -27.53 1.93 -17.68
C LEU A 176 -26.92 2.89 -16.66
N CYS A 177 -26.23 2.34 -15.66
CA CYS A 177 -25.57 3.11 -14.59
C CYS A 177 -24.43 3.99 -15.13
N ILE A 178 -23.61 3.50 -16.05
CA ILE A 178 -22.53 4.27 -16.70
C ILE A 178 -23.08 5.56 -17.34
N LYS A 179 -24.29 5.52 -17.90
CA LYS A 179 -24.89 6.66 -18.58
C LYS A 179 -25.62 7.62 -17.65
N ASN A 180 -26.30 7.11 -16.63
CA ASN A 180 -27.36 7.84 -15.94
C ASN A 180 -27.26 7.85 -14.42
N ALA A 181 -26.34 7.07 -13.82
CA ALA A 181 -26.12 7.08 -12.37
C ALA A 181 -24.96 8.01 -11.99
N ALA A 182 -25.08 8.65 -10.82
CA ALA A 182 -23.98 9.41 -10.22
C ALA A 182 -22.90 8.47 -9.64
N LYS A 183 -23.35 7.31 -9.11
CA LYS A 183 -22.47 6.25 -8.64
C LYS A 183 -23.18 4.90 -8.73
N PHE A 184 -22.40 3.90 -9.10
CA PHE A 184 -22.78 2.49 -9.04
C PHE A 184 -21.64 1.67 -8.47
N GLU A 185 -21.95 0.72 -7.63
CA GLU A 185 -20.97 -0.24 -7.14
C GLU A 185 -21.59 -1.63 -7.01
N ASN A 186 -20.97 -2.59 -7.67
CA ASN A 186 -21.30 -4.00 -7.58
C ASN A 186 -20.33 -4.69 -6.62
N PHE A 187 -20.86 -5.21 -5.54
CA PHE A 187 -20.12 -5.98 -4.52
C PHE A 187 -20.78 -7.35 -4.27
N ASN A 188 -21.44 -7.90 -5.30
CA ASN A 188 -22.10 -9.18 -5.18
C ASN A 188 -21.11 -10.34 -5.02
N GLU A 189 -19.92 -10.20 -5.58
CA GLU A 189 -18.84 -11.21 -5.46
C GLU A 189 -17.97 -11.04 -4.22
N LYS A 190 -18.04 -9.90 -3.55
CA LYS A 190 -17.23 -9.59 -2.35
C LYS A 190 -18.08 -8.99 -1.25
N TRP A 191 -17.73 -9.27 0.00
CA TRP A 191 -18.38 -8.65 1.14
C TRP A 191 -17.90 -7.20 1.32
N MET A 192 -18.84 -6.28 1.51
CA MET A 192 -18.59 -4.87 1.71
C MET A 192 -19.08 -4.43 3.10
N PRO A 193 -18.23 -3.81 3.94
CA PRO A 193 -18.65 -3.29 5.22
C PRO A 193 -19.51 -2.02 5.05
N LEU A 194 -20.41 -1.79 5.99
CA LEU A 194 -21.30 -0.62 5.99
C LEU A 194 -20.54 0.70 5.89
N SER A 195 -19.38 0.79 6.53
CA SER A 195 -18.53 1.98 6.50
C SER A 195 -18.09 2.36 5.08
N GLU A 196 -17.78 1.38 4.22
CA GLU A 196 -17.44 1.64 2.81
C GLU A 196 -18.65 2.10 2.00
N ILE A 197 -19.84 1.50 2.22
CA ILE A 197 -21.06 1.96 1.57
C ILE A 197 -21.34 3.43 1.95
N ARG A 198 -21.18 3.78 3.22
CA ARG A 198 -21.40 5.16 3.73
C ARG A 198 -20.41 6.17 3.15
N LYS A 199 -19.17 5.78 2.87
CA LYS A 199 -18.22 6.67 2.17
C LYS A 199 -18.66 6.98 0.74
N GLY A 200 -19.36 6.06 0.12
CA GLY A 200 -19.82 6.17 -1.26
C GLY A 200 -21.04 7.05 -1.46
N VAL A 201 -21.88 7.22 -0.44
CA VAL A 201 -23.18 7.90 -0.55
C VAL A 201 -23.45 8.81 0.65
N PRO A 202 -23.58 10.12 0.43
CA PRO A 202 -23.77 11.11 1.51
C PRO A 202 -25.23 11.19 1.96
N ILE A 203 -25.86 10.04 2.26
CA ILE A 203 -27.25 9.98 2.72
C ILE A 203 -27.32 9.16 4.01
N ASN A 204 -28.28 9.48 4.85
CA ASN A 204 -28.51 8.72 6.07
C ASN A 204 -29.21 7.39 5.76
N LEU A 205 -28.47 6.29 5.89
CA LEU A 205 -28.95 4.94 5.60
C LEU A 205 -29.60 4.31 6.83
N ASN A 206 -30.83 3.82 6.68
CA ASN A 206 -31.45 2.99 7.70
C ASN A 206 -30.96 1.55 7.60
N VAL A 207 -29.93 1.25 8.39
CA VAL A 207 -29.21 -0.04 8.37
C VAL A 207 -30.13 -1.21 8.69
N GLN A 208 -31.09 -1.04 9.60
CA GLN A 208 -32.05 -2.10 9.96
C GLN A 208 -32.92 -2.51 8.77
N MET A 209 -33.28 -1.55 7.91
CA MET A 209 -34.04 -1.86 6.70
C MET A 209 -33.18 -2.49 5.60
N MET A 210 -31.87 -2.19 5.57
CA MET A 210 -30.93 -2.83 4.66
C MET A 210 -30.63 -4.29 5.03
N MET A 211 -30.76 -4.66 6.30
CA MET A 211 -30.53 -6.04 6.78
C MET A 211 -31.66 -6.98 6.41
N ARG A 212 -31.93 -7.12 5.10
CA ARG A 212 -32.88 -8.07 4.51
C ARG A 212 -32.21 -8.68 3.28
N SER A 213 -32.09 -10.01 3.25
CA SER A 213 -31.53 -10.73 2.10
C SER A 213 -32.52 -10.76 0.94
N GLN A 214 -31.99 -10.74 -0.28
CA GLN A 214 -32.74 -10.77 -1.54
C GLN A 214 -33.80 -9.65 -1.61
N ALA A 215 -33.43 -8.47 -1.13
CA ALA A 215 -34.33 -7.35 -1.02
C ALA A 215 -33.72 -6.05 -1.56
N LEU A 216 -34.57 -5.29 -2.25
CA LEU A 216 -34.24 -3.93 -2.67
C LEU A 216 -34.57 -2.96 -1.52
N TYR A 217 -33.58 -2.22 -1.09
CA TYR A 217 -33.68 -1.09 -0.19
C TYR A 217 -33.65 0.21 -1.00
N GLU A 218 -34.60 1.11 -0.74
CA GLU A 218 -34.66 2.42 -1.36
C GLU A 218 -34.78 3.50 -0.30
N THR A 219 -33.97 4.55 -0.43
CA THR A 219 -34.13 5.80 0.32
C THR A 219 -33.74 6.96 -0.57
N ARG A 220 -34.25 8.17 -0.27
CA ARG A 220 -34.03 9.36 -1.07
C ARG A 220 -33.97 10.63 -0.21
N ASP A 221 -33.31 11.64 -0.75
CA ASP A 221 -33.41 13.02 -0.34
C ASP A 221 -34.18 13.85 -1.40
N SER A 222 -34.03 15.18 -1.35
CA SER A 222 -34.70 16.08 -2.30
C SER A 222 -34.19 15.96 -3.74
N SER A 223 -33.00 15.46 -3.97
CA SER A 223 -32.31 15.49 -5.25
C SER A 223 -31.90 14.11 -5.75
N MET A 224 -31.60 13.19 -4.83
CA MET A 224 -30.97 11.90 -5.14
C MET A 224 -31.74 10.74 -4.50
N THR A 225 -31.70 9.61 -5.17
CA THR A 225 -32.26 8.33 -4.70
C THR A 225 -31.10 7.33 -4.57
N PHE A 226 -31.08 6.63 -3.46
CA PHE A 226 -30.20 5.50 -3.20
C PHE A 226 -31.02 4.22 -3.32
N LEU A 227 -30.60 3.35 -4.21
CA LEU A 227 -31.13 2.00 -4.38
C LEU A 227 -30.03 1.01 -4.01
N ALA A 228 -30.31 0.05 -3.14
CA ALA A 228 -29.39 -1.03 -2.84
C ALA A 228 -30.11 -2.37 -2.87
N TYR A 229 -29.68 -3.26 -3.73
CA TYR A 229 -30.09 -4.65 -3.66
C TYR A 229 -29.10 -5.40 -2.77
N ILE A 230 -29.62 -5.94 -1.67
CA ILE A 230 -28.86 -6.74 -0.72
C ILE A 230 -29.13 -8.22 -0.98
N ASN A 231 -28.16 -8.93 -1.51
CA ASN A 231 -28.23 -10.35 -1.74
C ASN A 231 -28.07 -11.12 -0.41
N GLU A 232 -26.99 -10.79 0.33
CA GLU A 232 -26.71 -11.35 1.64
C GLU A 232 -26.22 -10.27 2.60
N TYR A 233 -26.39 -10.53 3.90
CA TYR A 233 -25.81 -9.68 4.95
C TYR A 233 -25.32 -10.50 6.14
N ARG A 234 -24.44 -9.91 6.95
CA ARG A 234 -24.06 -10.37 8.29
C ARG A 234 -24.19 -9.20 9.25
N LYS A 235 -24.69 -9.48 10.46
CA LYS A 235 -24.77 -8.46 11.51
C LYS A 235 -23.43 -8.26 12.20
N ALA A 236 -23.25 -7.09 12.79
CA ALA A 236 -22.17 -6.90 13.75
C ALA A 236 -22.28 -7.96 14.88
N GLY A 237 -21.14 -8.54 15.27
CA GLY A 237 -21.06 -9.61 16.28
C GLY A 237 -21.30 -11.02 15.75
N GLU A 238 -21.77 -11.20 14.52
CA GLU A 238 -21.82 -12.53 13.87
C GLU A 238 -20.45 -12.92 13.29
N ALA A 239 -20.23 -14.21 13.08
CA ALA A 239 -19.03 -14.69 12.41
C ALA A 239 -18.94 -14.11 10.99
N GLN A 240 -17.78 -13.57 10.63
CA GLN A 240 -17.51 -13.10 9.28
C GLN A 240 -17.63 -14.27 8.29
N PRO A 241 -18.07 -14.02 7.04
CA PRO A 241 -17.93 -15.00 5.99
C PRO A 241 -16.44 -15.32 5.73
N PHE A 242 -16.13 -16.57 5.45
CA PHE A 242 -14.74 -16.99 5.18
C PHE A 242 -14.08 -16.14 4.10
N ALA A 243 -14.76 -15.92 2.97
CA ALA A 243 -14.24 -15.10 1.88
C ALA A 243 -13.87 -13.66 2.30
N TYR A 244 -14.53 -13.10 3.32
CA TYR A 244 -14.17 -11.80 3.88
C TYR A 244 -12.97 -11.88 4.83
N ALA A 245 -12.92 -12.95 5.63
CA ALA A 245 -11.88 -13.15 6.63
C ALA A 245 -10.59 -13.75 6.07
N GLU A 246 -10.61 -14.38 4.90
CA GLU A 246 -9.54 -15.23 4.34
C GLU A 246 -8.16 -14.57 4.38
N SER A 247 -8.03 -13.34 3.88
CA SER A 247 -6.75 -12.63 3.87
C SER A 247 -6.19 -12.44 5.29
N ARG A 248 -7.06 -12.11 6.24
CA ARG A 248 -6.67 -11.98 7.65
C ARG A 248 -6.27 -13.31 8.26
N VAL A 249 -7.00 -14.38 7.93
CA VAL A 249 -6.68 -15.76 8.40
C VAL A 249 -5.30 -16.17 7.88
N ARG A 250 -5.02 -15.96 6.59
CA ARG A 250 -3.71 -16.25 5.98
C ARG A 250 -2.59 -15.48 6.67
N SER A 251 -2.80 -14.19 6.92
CA SER A 251 -1.82 -13.37 7.66
C SER A 251 -1.57 -13.90 9.07
N MET A 252 -2.62 -14.27 9.81
CA MET A 252 -2.49 -14.79 11.17
C MET A 252 -1.73 -16.14 11.20
N ILE A 253 -2.02 -17.05 10.29
CA ILE A 253 -1.29 -18.32 10.19
C ILE A 253 0.17 -18.06 9.86
N SER A 254 0.46 -17.18 8.90
CA SER A 254 1.81 -16.79 8.50
C SER A 254 2.60 -16.22 9.69
N GLU A 255 2.05 -15.24 10.40
CA GLU A 255 2.70 -14.64 11.57
C GLU A 255 2.92 -15.66 12.70
N ARG A 256 1.98 -16.58 12.90
CA ARG A 256 2.13 -17.67 13.88
C ARG A 256 3.26 -18.63 13.50
N ARG A 257 3.39 -18.95 12.20
CA ARG A 257 4.51 -19.76 11.69
C ARG A 257 5.85 -19.07 11.86
N LYS A 258 5.95 -17.78 11.52
CA LYS A 258 7.16 -16.97 11.72
C LYS A 258 7.58 -16.97 13.19
N THR A 259 6.63 -16.68 14.08
CA THR A 259 6.88 -16.70 15.52
C THR A 259 7.34 -18.06 16.02
N ALA A 260 6.75 -19.15 15.52
CA ALA A 260 7.14 -20.51 15.92
C ALA A 260 8.56 -20.86 15.46
N ILE A 261 8.97 -20.43 14.25
CA ILE A 261 10.34 -20.63 13.74
C ILE A 261 11.34 -19.90 14.64
N ILE A 262 11.10 -18.63 14.95
CA ILE A 262 11.99 -17.82 15.78
C ILE A 262 12.11 -18.42 17.18
N LYS A 263 10.98 -18.75 17.85
CA LYS A 263 10.98 -19.35 19.18
C LYS A 263 11.70 -20.69 19.22
N LYS A 264 11.52 -21.53 18.18
CA LYS A 264 12.24 -22.80 18.11
C LYS A 264 13.74 -22.55 18.03
N TYR A 265 14.17 -21.64 17.19
CA TYR A 265 15.58 -21.31 17.01
C TYR A 265 16.20 -20.74 18.31
N GLU A 266 15.53 -19.82 18.98
CA GLU A 266 15.95 -19.29 20.29
C GLU A 266 16.16 -20.40 21.33
N LYS A 267 15.20 -21.35 21.38
CA LYS A 267 15.31 -22.51 22.27
C LYS A 267 16.49 -23.41 21.91
N ASP A 268 16.70 -23.66 20.62
CA ASP A 268 17.79 -24.50 20.14
C ASP A 268 19.16 -23.83 20.40
N LEU A 269 19.27 -22.51 20.18
CA LEU A 269 20.48 -21.74 20.53
C LEU A 269 20.82 -21.86 22.02
N TYR A 270 19.81 -21.61 22.88
CA TYR A 270 20.00 -21.69 24.31
C TYR A 270 20.47 -23.08 24.77
N ASN A 271 19.82 -24.15 24.29
CA ASN A 271 20.16 -25.52 24.64
C ASN A 271 21.54 -25.91 24.10
N ASN A 272 21.89 -25.50 22.88
CA ASN A 272 23.20 -25.78 22.30
C ASN A 272 24.31 -25.09 23.11
N ALA A 273 24.12 -23.83 23.52
CA ALA A 273 25.07 -23.10 24.34
C ALA A 273 25.28 -23.73 25.72
N LEU A 274 24.22 -24.26 26.34
CA LEU A 274 24.32 -25.04 27.57
C LEU A 274 25.11 -26.32 27.38
N ASN A 275 24.81 -27.08 26.33
CA ASN A 275 25.43 -28.38 26.07
C ASN A 275 26.92 -28.25 25.68
N SER A 276 27.27 -27.18 24.96
CA SER A 276 28.67 -26.90 24.58
C SER A 276 29.51 -26.28 25.69
N GLY A 277 28.88 -25.85 26.80
CA GLY A 277 29.55 -25.14 27.90
C GLY A 277 29.85 -23.66 27.62
N GLU A 278 29.36 -23.12 26.50
CA GLU A 278 29.43 -21.70 26.16
C GLU A 278 28.58 -20.87 27.13
N LEU A 279 27.41 -21.38 27.50
CA LEU A 279 26.56 -20.79 28.53
C LEU A 279 26.81 -21.49 29.87
N LYS A 280 27.31 -20.73 30.85
CA LYS A 280 27.47 -21.20 32.22
C LYS A 280 26.52 -20.42 33.13
N ILE A 281 25.66 -21.13 33.85
CA ILE A 281 24.69 -20.53 34.79
C ILE A 281 25.22 -20.68 36.21
N PHE A 282 25.50 -19.57 36.85
CA PHE A 282 25.90 -19.53 38.24
C PHE A 282 24.68 -19.13 39.10
N LYS A 283 23.87 -20.13 39.48
CA LYS A 283 22.78 -19.90 40.46
C LYS A 283 23.39 -19.86 41.87
N LYS A 284 23.13 -18.78 42.60
CA LYS A 284 23.35 -18.72 44.06
C LYS A 284 22.21 -19.41 44.78
#